data_a71127d11a7f18ede151e07df5dfd869
#
_entry.id   a71127d11a7f18ede151e07df5dfd869
#
_cell.length_a   1.000
_cell.length_b   1.000
_cell.length_c   1.000
_cell.angle_alpha   90.00
_cell.angle_beta   90.00
_cell.angle_gamma   90.00
#
_symmetry.space_group_name_H-M   'P 1'
#
loop_
_entity.id
_entity.type
_entity.pdbx_description
1 polymer ?
#
loop_
_entity_poly.entity_id
_entity_poly.type
_entity_poly.pdbx_seq_one_letter_code
_entity_poly.pdbx_strand_id
1 'polypeptide(L)'
;EMCIRDSREIICPTEYGDIIPSDITLSAGVKEFYEKGRESLLKEALSDIGDEYDYIIIDTPPALNILTINAYVASDYIIVPMSSEILSLVGLTQLKETVDSVRLSLNPQIRILGILLTKFNSRTRLANEVKEMAESVALQMDTALFDNKIRSSVSVSEMPAHGMSIFKYAPRSKPAEDYLCFVREVIERIG
;
A
#
# COMPACT_ATOMS: atom_id res chain seq x y z
N GLU A 1 24.20 -15.79 -1.14
CA GLU A 1 23.37 -16.51 -0.15
C GLU A 1 22.60 -15.48 0.65
N MET A 2 21.40 -15.11 0.15
CA MET A 2 20.42 -14.43 1.00
C MET A 2 19.83 -15.50 1.90
N CYS A 3 20.50 -15.78 3.00
CA CYS A 3 19.87 -16.47 4.11
C CYS A 3 18.61 -15.67 4.46
N ILE A 4 17.48 -16.33 4.54
CA ILE A 4 16.34 -15.85 5.33
C ILE A 4 16.88 -15.81 6.76
N ARG A 5 17.54 -14.70 7.11
CA ARG A 5 17.94 -14.42 8.48
C ARG A 5 16.65 -14.26 9.25
N ASP A 6 16.66 -14.71 10.50
CA ASP A 6 15.56 -14.49 11.42
C ASP A 6 15.05 -13.04 11.25
N SER A 7 13.77 -12.89 10.89
CA SER A 7 13.17 -11.57 10.65
C SER A 7 13.41 -10.62 11.82
N ARG A 8 13.56 -11.15 13.03
CA ARG A 8 13.86 -10.40 14.25
C ARG A 8 15.22 -9.71 14.22
N GLU A 9 16.23 -10.28 13.56
CA GLU A 9 17.57 -9.69 13.49
C GLU A 9 17.66 -8.43 12.64
N ILE A 10 16.67 -8.21 11.73
CA ILE A 10 16.65 -7.09 10.80
C ILE A 10 15.64 -6.00 11.19
N ILE A 11 14.87 -6.21 12.26
CA ILE A 11 13.94 -5.21 12.78
C ILE A 11 14.71 -4.05 13.39
N CYS A 12 14.40 -2.84 12.90
CA CYS A 12 14.95 -1.59 13.40
C CYS A 12 13.84 -0.84 14.16
N PRO A 13 13.95 -0.71 15.50
CA PRO A 13 12.97 0.04 16.28
C PRO A 13 13.06 1.54 15.96
N THR A 14 11.90 2.20 15.85
CA THR A 14 11.81 3.65 15.64
C THR A 14 10.84 4.30 16.63
N GLU A 15 10.80 5.63 16.63
CA GLU A 15 9.87 6.42 17.48
C GLU A 15 8.38 6.08 17.17
N TYR A 16 8.07 5.58 15.96
CA TYR A 16 6.69 5.36 15.48
C TYR A 16 6.31 3.89 15.28
N GLY A 17 7.18 2.98 15.63
CA GLY A 17 7.03 1.55 15.44
C GLY A 17 8.28 0.94 14.82
N ASP A 18 8.23 -0.33 14.56
CA ASP A 18 9.37 -1.07 14.04
C ASP A 18 9.39 -1.05 12.51
N ILE A 19 10.57 -1.08 11.92
CA ILE A 19 10.76 -1.09 10.45
C ILE A 19 11.67 -2.25 10.08
N ILE A 20 11.27 -2.98 9.03
CA ILE A 20 12.15 -3.86 8.27
C ILE A 20 12.56 -3.08 7.02
N PRO A 21 13.78 -2.53 6.97
CA PRO A 21 14.22 -1.74 5.83
C PRO A 21 14.54 -2.61 4.62
N SER A 22 14.26 -2.10 3.43
CA SER A 22 14.76 -2.67 2.18
C SER A 22 15.62 -1.65 1.43
N ASP A 23 16.49 -2.13 0.56
CA ASP A 23 17.33 -1.30 -0.27
C ASP A 23 17.21 -1.64 -1.76
N ILE A 24 17.91 -0.90 -2.59
CA ILE A 24 17.88 -1.06 -4.05
C ILE A 24 18.43 -2.42 -4.50
N THR A 25 19.23 -3.10 -3.67
CA THR A 25 19.79 -4.42 -4.00
C THR A 25 18.72 -5.49 -4.06
N LEU A 26 17.63 -5.34 -3.29
CA LEU A 26 16.47 -6.21 -3.37
C LEU A 26 15.85 -6.19 -4.78
N SER A 27 15.79 -5.03 -5.42
CA SER A 27 15.31 -4.89 -6.79
C SER A 27 16.26 -5.52 -7.82
N ALA A 28 17.58 -5.47 -7.58
CA ALA A 28 18.57 -6.10 -8.46
C ALA A 28 18.51 -7.64 -8.36
N GLY A 29 18.20 -8.18 -7.18
CA GLY A 29 18.02 -9.62 -6.93
C GLY A 29 16.75 -10.22 -7.50
N VAL A 30 15.83 -9.41 -8.04
CA VAL A 30 14.52 -9.87 -8.55
C VAL A 30 14.65 -11.04 -9.55
N LYS A 31 15.70 -11.10 -10.35
CA LYS A 31 15.92 -12.20 -11.32
C LYS A 31 16.09 -13.55 -10.63
N GLU A 32 16.66 -13.59 -9.44
CA GLU A 32 16.88 -14.80 -8.66
C GLU A 32 15.59 -15.27 -7.96
N PHE A 33 14.60 -14.39 -7.84
CA PHE A 33 13.30 -14.70 -7.21
C PHE A 33 12.26 -15.32 -8.15
N TYR A 34 12.56 -15.49 -9.45
CA TYR A 34 11.62 -16.10 -10.40
C TYR A 34 11.59 -17.64 -10.39
N GLU A 35 12.32 -18.30 -9.50
CA GLU A 35 12.20 -19.75 -9.30
C GLU A 35 10.88 -20.09 -8.57
N LYS A 36 10.25 -21.21 -8.94
CA LYS A 36 9.01 -21.68 -8.31
C LYS A 36 9.14 -21.78 -6.79
N GLY A 37 8.14 -21.29 -6.07
CA GLY A 37 8.06 -21.33 -4.60
C GLY A 37 8.64 -20.09 -3.91
N ARG A 38 9.08 -19.08 -4.66
CA ARG A 38 9.60 -17.83 -4.07
C ARG A 38 8.54 -16.73 -3.94
N GLU A 39 7.31 -17.03 -4.28
CA GLU A 39 6.17 -16.11 -4.13
C GLU A 39 5.72 -15.96 -2.66
N SER A 40 6.10 -16.89 -1.78
CA SER A 40 5.69 -16.91 -0.37
C SER A 40 6.79 -16.51 0.62
N LEU A 41 7.98 -16.13 0.16
CA LEU A 41 9.13 -15.85 1.02
C LEU A 41 8.84 -14.77 2.08
N LEU A 42 8.13 -13.71 1.70
CA LEU A 42 7.78 -12.66 2.64
C LEU A 42 6.77 -13.16 3.69
N LYS A 43 5.79 -13.96 3.28
CA LYS A 43 4.84 -14.58 4.19
C LYS A 43 5.52 -15.49 5.20
N GLU A 44 6.47 -16.30 4.73
CA GLU A 44 7.28 -17.18 5.60
C GLU A 44 8.12 -16.37 6.57
N ALA A 45 8.79 -15.32 6.08
CA ALA A 45 9.59 -14.43 6.91
C ALA A 45 8.80 -13.66 7.98
N LEU A 46 7.54 -13.32 7.69
CA LEU A 46 6.66 -12.62 8.62
C LEU A 46 5.92 -13.56 9.58
N SER A 47 5.88 -14.88 9.32
CA SER A 47 5.15 -15.83 10.16
C SER A 47 5.66 -15.88 11.60
N ASP A 48 6.96 -15.65 11.80
CA ASP A 48 7.60 -15.74 13.12
C ASP A 48 7.38 -14.50 14.00
N ILE A 49 6.94 -13.39 13.40
CA ILE A 49 6.75 -12.10 14.07
C ILE A 49 5.33 -11.56 13.98
N GLY A 50 4.46 -12.17 13.17
CA GLY A 50 3.12 -11.67 12.89
C GLY A 50 2.26 -11.46 14.12
N ASP A 51 2.36 -12.35 15.10
CA ASP A 51 1.61 -12.28 16.35
C ASP A 51 2.10 -11.19 17.33
N GLU A 52 3.23 -10.55 17.04
CA GLU A 52 3.81 -9.50 17.87
C GLU A 52 3.28 -8.10 17.50
N TYR A 53 2.56 -7.97 16.36
CA TYR A 53 2.07 -6.70 15.83
C TYR A 53 0.57 -6.73 15.55
N ASP A 54 -0.11 -5.65 15.92
CA ASP A 54 -1.54 -5.46 15.55
C ASP A 54 -1.69 -5.20 14.04
N TYR A 55 -0.72 -4.51 13.44
CA TYR A 55 -0.70 -4.17 12.01
C TYR A 55 0.72 -4.26 11.43
N ILE A 56 0.82 -4.87 10.26
CA ILE A 56 2.03 -4.87 9.43
C ILE A 56 1.71 -4.16 8.12
N ILE A 57 2.42 -3.07 7.83
CA ILE A 57 2.23 -2.28 6.61
C ILE A 57 3.37 -2.57 5.65
N ILE A 58 3.03 -3.08 4.46
CA ILE A 58 4.00 -3.43 3.43
C ILE A 58 3.93 -2.35 2.33
N ASP A 59 4.99 -1.54 2.20
CA ASP A 59 5.15 -0.63 1.07
C ASP A 59 5.74 -1.36 -0.13
N THR A 60 5.12 -1.22 -1.30
CA THR A 60 5.48 -1.95 -2.50
C THR A 60 5.97 -1.03 -3.61
N PRO A 61 6.93 -1.48 -4.45
CA PRO A 61 7.32 -0.72 -5.64
C PRO A 61 6.13 -0.61 -6.63
N PRO A 62 6.12 0.41 -7.50
CA PRO A 62 5.03 0.61 -8.46
C PRO A 62 4.96 -0.47 -9.56
N ALA A 63 5.97 -1.32 -9.67
CA ALA A 63 6.02 -2.39 -10.66
C ALA A 63 5.32 -3.65 -10.14
N LEU A 64 4.45 -4.25 -10.95
CA LEU A 64 3.84 -5.55 -10.68
C LEU A 64 4.85 -6.67 -10.99
N ASN A 65 5.72 -6.94 -10.04
CA ASN A 65 6.77 -7.95 -10.13
C ASN A 65 6.69 -8.94 -8.97
N ILE A 66 7.67 -9.83 -8.85
CA ILE A 66 7.71 -10.86 -7.80
C ILE A 66 7.68 -10.28 -6.38
N LEU A 67 8.21 -9.07 -6.15
CA LEU A 67 8.17 -8.42 -4.83
C LEU A 67 6.73 -8.02 -4.48
N THR A 68 5.98 -7.46 -5.44
CA THR A 68 4.57 -7.12 -5.26
C THR A 68 3.72 -8.38 -5.06
N ILE A 69 4.02 -9.48 -5.78
CA ILE A 69 3.35 -10.77 -5.58
C ILE A 69 3.61 -11.28 -4.16
N ASN A 70 4.85 -11.24 -3.67
CA ASN A 70 5.19 -11.62 -2.30
C ASN A 70 4.41 -10.78 -1.27
N ALA A 71 4.29 -9.48 -1.48
CA ALA A 71 3.50 -8.60 -0.61
C ALA A 71 2.02 -9.03 -0.60
N TYR A 72 1.44 -9.33 -1.77
CA TYR A 72 0.03 -9.76 -1.85
C TYR A 72 -0.19 -11.15 -1.22
N VAL A 73 0.78 -12.05 -1.34
CA VAL A 73 0.72 -13.39 -0.70
C VAL A 73 0.79 -13.28 0.82
N ALA A 74 1.52 -12.30 1.34
CA ALA A 74 1.71 -12.08 2.77
C ALA A 74 0.59 -11.22 3.42
N SER A 75 -0.25 -10.53 2.62
CA SER A 75 -1.22 -9.56 3.11
C SER A 75 -2.64 -10.13 3.21
N ASP A 76 -3.42 -9.58 4.13
CA ASP A 76 -4.88 -9.79 4.22
C ASP A 76 -5.62 -8.78 3.35
N TYR A 77 -5.13 -7.53 3.32
CA TYR A 77 -5.78 -6.42 2.64
C TYR A 77 -4.81 -5.63 1.77
N ILE A 78 -5.33 -5.09 0.67
CA ILE A 78 -4.64 -4.15 -0.21
C ILE A 78 -5.36 -2.81 -0.14
N ILE A 79 -4.63 -1.75 0.12
CA ILE A 79 -5.07 -0.36 -0.07
C ILE A 79 -4.41 0.15 -1.34
N VAL A 80 -5.20 0.72 -2.26
CA VAL A 80 -4.71 1.19 -3.55
C VAL A 80 -4.68 2.72 -3.58
N PRO A 81 -3.54 3.37 -3.30
CA PRO A 81 -3.43 4.81 -3.48
C PRO A 81 -3.40 5.18 -4.96
N MET A 82 -4.25 6.12 -5.36
CA MET A 82 -4.38 6.58 -6.74
C MET A 82 -4.39 8.12 -6.79
N SER A 83 -3.60 8.72 -7.67
CA SER A 83 -3.71 10.15 -7.94
C SER A 83 -4.95 10.45 -8.80
N SER A 84 -5.46 11.69 -8.70
CA SER A 84 -6.62 12.14 -9.49
C SER A 84 -6.24 12.46 -10.94
N GLU A 85 -5.55 11.53 -11.59
CA GLU A 85 -5.05 11.61 -12.97
C GLU A 85 -5.59 10.45 -13.79
N ILE A 86 -5.95 10.70 -15.06
CA ILE A 86 -6.55 9.68 -15.95
C ILE A 86 -5.63 8.44 -16.09
N LEU A 87 -4.32 8.64 -16.19
CA LEU A 87 -3.36 7.54 -16.36
C LEU A 87 -3.34 6.58 -15.17
N SER A 88 -3.73 7.03 -13.97
CA SER A 88 -3.81 6.18 -12.80
C SER A 88 -4.91 5.11 -12.90
N LEU A 89 -5.96 5.35 -13.69
CA LEU A 89 -7.04 4.38 -13.92
C LEU A 89 -6.57 3.14 -14.69
N VAL A 90 -5.61 3.30 -15.63
CA VAL A 90 -5.07 2.18 -16.41
C VAL A 90 -4.37 1.17 -15.50
N GLY A 91 -3.65 1.65 -14.49
CA GLY A 91 -2.98 0.80 -13.51
C GLY A 91 -3.93 -0.08 -12.68
N LEU A 92 -5.17 0.36 -12.45
CA LEU A 92 -6.14 -0.40 -11.67
C LEU A 92 -6.55 -1.72 -12.35
N THR A 93 -6.66 -1.74 -13.68
CA THR A 93 -7.01 -2.96 -14.43
C THR A 93 -5.91 -4.02 -14.30
N GLN A 94 -4.65 -3.62 -14.49
CA GLN A 94 -3.50 -4.52 -14.33
C GLN A 94 -3.36 -5.03 -12.90
N LEU A 95 -3.61 -4.14 -11.91
CA LEU A 95 -3.60 -4.52 -10.51
C LEU A 95 -4.69 -5.57 -10.24
N LYS A 96 -5.90 -5.37 -10.73
CA LYS A 96 -7.00 -6.33 -10.59
C LYS A 96 -6.63 -7.71 -11.11
N GLU A 97 -6.10 -7.80 -12.33
CA GLU A 97 -5.68 -9.06 -12.94
C GLU A 97 -4.63 -9.79 -12.08
N THR A 98 -3.67 -9.02 -11.53
CA THR A 98 -2.64 -9.57 -10.65
C THR A 98 -3.22 -10.07 -9.34
N VAL A 99 -4.10 -9.28 -8.70
CA VAL A 99 -4.76 -9.68 -7.44
C VAL A 99 -5.63 -10.92 -7.65
N ASP A 100 -6.39 -10.98 -8.74
CA ASP A 100 -7.24 -12.13 -9.06
C ASP A 100 -6.38 -13.39 -9.27
N SER A 101 -5.23 -13.28 -9.92
CA SER A 101 -4.29 -14.40 -10.10
C SER A 101 -3.70 -14.88 -8.77
N VAL A 102 -3.31 -13.97 -7.89
CA VAL A 102 -2.82 -14.29 -6.54
C VAL A 102 -3.93 -14.93 -5.70
N ARG A 103 -5.15 -14.40 -5.77
CA ARG A 103 -6.31 -14.94 -5.04
C ARG A 103 -6.64 -16.38 -5.46
N LEU A 104 -6.54 -16.68 -6.73
CA LEU A 104 -6.84 -18.02 -7.26
C LEU A 104 -5.80 -19.08 -6.87
N SER A 105 -4.53 -18.69 -6.75
CA SER A 105 -3.43 -19.65 -6.70
C SER A 105 -2.62 -19.65 -5.39
N LEU A 106 -2.52 -18.50 -4.72
CA LEU A 106 -1.55 -18.30 -3.65
C LEU A 106 -2.17 -17.80 -2.33
N ASN A 107 -3.11 -16.85 -2.40
CA ASN A 107 -3.74 -16.27 -1.21
C ASN A 107 -5.24 -16.03 -1.45
N PRO A 108 -6.11 -17.04 -1.22
CA PRO A 108 -7.56 -16.93 -1.44
C PRO A 108 -8.25 -15.88 -0.57
N GLN A 109 -7.62 -15.45 0.51
CA GLN A 109 -8.21 -14.51 1.48
C GLN A 109 -7.93 -13.04 1.16
N ILE A 110 -6.99 -12.76 0.25
CA ILE A 110 -6.61 -11.38 -0.07
C ILE A 110 -7.79 -10.55 -0.59
N ARG A 111 -7.95 -9.36 -0.06
CA ARG A 111 -9.03 -8.43 -0.45
C ARG A 111 -8.48 -7.05 -0.76
N ILE A 112 -9.08 -6.38 -1.73
CA ILE A 112 -8.84 -4.96 -1.93
C ILE A 112 -9.77 -4.21 -0.97
N LEU A 113 -9.20 -3.62 0.09
CA LEU A 113 -9.94 -2.90 1.13
C LEU A 113 -10.56 -1.61 0.59
N GLY A 114 -9.89 -0.97 -0.34
CA GLY A 114 -10.39 0.24 -0.99
C GLY A 114 -9.34 0.96 -1.84
N ILE A 115 -9.84 1.89 -2.66
CA ILE A 115 -9.02 2.80 -3.45
C ILE A 115 -9.00 4.16 -2.75
N LEU A 116 -7.81 4.67 -2.43
CA LEU A 116 -7.60 5.96 -1.79
C LEU A 116 -7.22 7.02 -2.83
N LEU A 117 -8.07 8.01 -3.03
CA LEU A 117 -7.73 9.16 -3.86
C LEU A 117 -6.73 10.06 -3.13
N THR A 118 -5.57 10.23 -3.74
CA THR A 118 -4.49 11.10 -3.25
C THR A 118 -4.30 12.31 -4.17
N LYS A 119 -3.62 13.35 -3.67
CA LYS A 119 -3.43 14.62 -4.40
C LYS A 119 -4.76 15.19 -4.94
N PHE A 120 -5.85 14.89 -4.26
CA PHE A 120 -7.20 15.24 -4.71
C PHE A 120 -7.47 16.74 -4.58
N ASN A 121 -8.00 17.35 -5.64
CA ASN A 121 -8.47 18.73 -5.62
C ASN A 121 -9.94 18.79 -6.08
N SER A 122 -10.85 18.84 -5.13
CA SER A 122 -12.30 18.85 -5.39
C SER A 122 -12.81 20.02 -6.24
N ARG A 123 -11.99 21.08 -6.40
CA ARG A 123 -12.35 22.27 -7.19
C ARG A 123 -12.12 22.09 -8.69
N THR A 124 -11.40 21.05 -9.11
CA THR A 124 -11.13 20.79 -10.51
C THR A 124 -12.15 19.83 -11.10
N ARG A 125 -12.65 20.14 -12.30
CA ARG A 125 -13.56 19.28 -13.03
C ARG A 125 -12.94 17.90 -13.30
N LEU A 126 -11.67 17.89 -13.73
CA LEU A 126 -10.94 16.65 -14.01
C LEU A 126 -10.88 15.69 -12.80
N ALA A 127 -10.59 16.21 -11.60
CA ALA A 127 -10.51 15.35 -10.41
C ALA A 127 -11.87 14.72 -10.06
N ASN A 128 -12.97 15.43 -10.30
CA ASN A 128 -14.31 14.89 -10.09
C ASN A 128 -14.67 13.84 -11.16
N GLU A 129 -14.33 14.08 -12.43
CA GLU A 129 -14.51 13.09 -13.51
C GLU A 129 -13.69 11.81 -13.24
N VAL A 130 -12.42 11.95 -12.82
CA VAL A 130 -11.57 10.81 -12.45
C VAL A 130 -12.14 10.06 -11.24
N LYS A 131 -12.70 10.76 -10.26
CA LYS A 131 -13.38 10.13 -9.11
C LYS A 131 -14.56 9.26 -9.57
N GLU A 132 -15.45 9.77 -10.42
CA GLU A 132 -16.60 9.01 -10.94
C GLU A 132 -16.15 7.76 -11.73
N MET A 133 -15.10 7.89 -12.55
CA MET A 133 -14.52 6.76 -13.26
C MET A 133 -13.92 5.74 -12.29
N ALA A 134 -13.20 6.20 -11.26
CA ALA A 134 -12.60 5.33 -10.25
C ALA A 134 -13.67 4.60 -9.42
N GLU A 135 -14.81 5.23 -9.13
CA GLU A 135 -15.96 4.57 -8.49
C GLU A 135 -16.50 3.42 -9.36
N SER A 136 -16.63 3.65 -10.66
CA SER A 136 -17.07 2.61 -11.60
C SER A 136 -16.09 1.43 -11.69
N VAL A 137 -14.79 1.71 -11.69
CA VAL A 137 -13.75 0.67 -11.70
C VAL A 137 -13.71 -0.08 -10.37
N ALA A 138 -13.85 0.62 -9.25
CA ALA A 138 -13.87 0.01 -7.91
C ALA A 138 -14.99 -1.05 -7.80
N LEU A 139 -16.17 -0.77 -8.32
CA LEU A 139 -17.27 -1.73 -8.38
C LEU A 139 -16.92 -2.99 -9.18
N GLN A 140 -16.19 -2.84 -10.29
CA GLN A 140 -15.73 -3.99 -11.10
C GLN A 140 -14.64 -4.80 -10.40
N MET A 141 -13.95 -4.20 -9.42
CA MET A 141 -12.91 -4.82 -8.60
C MET A 141 -13.45 -5.40 -7.28
N ASP A 142 -14.78 -5.41 -7.09
CA ASP A 142 -15.43 -5.84 -5.86
C ASP A 142 -14.90 -5.06 -4.63
N THR A 143 -14.77 -3.74 -4.80
CA THR A 143 -14.30 -2.81 -3.76
C THR A 143 -14.98 -1.45 -3.90
N ALA A 144 -14.59 -0.49 -3.07
CA ALA A 144 -15.09 0.88 -3.11
C ALA A 144 -13.96 1.91 -2.95
N LEU A 145 -14.23 3.16 -3.30
CA LEU A 145 -13.37 4.24 -2.87
C LEU A 145 -13.46 4.42 -1.35
N PHE A 146 -12.37 4.88 -0.74
CA PHE A 146 -12.45 5.47 0.59
C PHE A 146 -13.23 6.79 0.52
N ASP A 147 -14.07 7.03 1.52
CA ASP A 147 -14.83 8.29 1.63
C ASP A 147 -13.88 9.46 1.85
N ASN A 148 -12.85 9.22 2.68
CA ASN A 148 -11.78 10.18 2.93
C ASN A 148 -10.77 10.19 1.80
N LYS A 149 -10.34 11.40 1.41
CA LYS A 149 -9.38 11.64 0.32
C LYS A 149 -8.23 12.47 0.84
N ILE A 150 -7.03 12.20 0.37
CA ILE A 150 -5.87 13.01 0.74
C ILE A 150 -5.73 14.15 -0.26
N ARG A 151 -5.92 15.37 0.22
CA ARG A 151 -5.80 16.57 -0.62
C ARG A 151 -4.38 16.84 -1.07
N SER A 152 -4.24 17.49 -2.23
CA SER A 152 -2.95 18.06 -2.64
C SER A 152 -2.55 19.19 -1.68
N SER A 153 -1.32 19.14 -1.16
CA SER A 153 -0.81 20.13 -0.22
C SER A 153 0.72 20.24 -0.29
N VAL A 154 1.21 21.45 -0.17
CA VAL A 154 2.65 21.75 -0.11
C VAL A 154 3.28 21.08 1.13
N SER A 155 2.63 21.12 2.28
CA SER A 155 3.15 20.50 3.51
C SER A 155 3.34 18.97 3.37
N VAL A 156 2.49 18.27 2.61
CA VAL A 156 2.67 16.83 2.31
C VAL A 156 3.87 16.59 1.41
N SER A 157 4.16 17.52 0.49
CA SER A 157 5.32 17.41 -0.42
C SER A 157 6.64 17.75 0.27
N GLU A 158 6.61 18.62 1.28
CA GLU A 158 7.80 19.09 2.00
C GLU A 158 8.22 18.18 3.16
N MET A 159 7.26 17.57 3.88
CA MET A 159 7.54 16.79 5.09
C MET A 159 8.61 15.69 4.90
N PRO A 160 8.70 14.96 3.73
CA PRO A 160 9.72 13.94 3.54
C PRO A 160 11.14 14.51 3.53
N ALA A 161 11.33 15.74 3.02
CA ALA A 161 12.63 16.41 3.01
C ALA A 161 13.13 16.74 4.44
N HIS A 162 12.20 16.81 5.41
CA HIS A 162 12.51 17.02 6.82
C HIS A 162 12.55 15.73 7.65
N GLY A 163 12.33 14.56 7.03
CA GLY A 163 12.26 13.29 7.75
C GLY A 163 11.16 13.24 8.80
N MET A 164 10.05 13.95 8.59
CA MET A 164 8.97 14.07 9.57
C MET A 164 7.65 13.55 9.00
N SER A 165 6.79 13.00 9.88
CA SER A 165 5.41 12.74 9.53
C SER A 165 4.61 14.03 9.41
N ILE A 166 3.48 14.01 8.68
CA ILE A 166 2.57 15.16 8.59
C ILE A 166 2.07 15.61 9.98
N PHE A 167 1.91 14.66 10.89
CA PHE A 167 1.46 14.92 12.26
C PHE A 167 2.49 15.67 13.11
N LYS A 168 3.79 15.55 12.76
CA LYS A 168 4.88 16.27 13.43
C LYS A 168 5.21 17.57 12.69
N TYR A 169 5.23 17.55 11.36
CA TYR A 169 5.57 18.70 10.50
C TYR A 169 4.48 19.77 10.50
N ALA A 170 3.21 19.37 10.36
CA ALA A 170 2.08 20.28 10.26
C ALA A 170 0.82 19.72 10.97
N PRO A 171 0.84 19.55 12.32
CA PRO A 171 -0.17 18.81 13.07
C PRO A 171 -1.59 19.40 12.99
N ARG A 172 -1.71 20.71 12.74
CA ARG A 172 -3.01 21.41 12.62
C ARG A 172 -3.44 21.63 11.17
N SER A 173 -2.74 21.00 10.23
CA SER A 173 -3.05 21.15 8.81
C SER A 173 -4.23 20.27 8.41
N LYS A 174 -4.96 20.71 7.39
CA LYS A 174 -6.04 19.91 6.82
C LYS A 174 -5.58 18.56 6.26
N PRO A 175 -4.39 18.40 5.65
CA PRO A 175 -3.88 17.07 5.29
C PRO A 175 -3.65 16.15 6.48
N ALA A 176 -3.22 16.65 7.64
CA ALA A 176 -3.09 15.84 8.85
C ALA A 176 -4.46 15.27 9.29
N GLU A 177 -5.52 16.09 9.18
CA GLU A 177 -6.89 15.67 9.42
C GLU A 177 -7.34 14.63 8.39
N ASP A 178 -7.05 14.83 7.07
CA ASP A 178 -7.38 13.86 6.03
C ASP A 178 -6.77 12.48 6.32
N TYR A 179 -5.48 12.42 6.67
CA TYR A 179 -4.82 11.18 7.02
C TYR A 179 -5.42 10.52 8.26
N LEU A 180 -5.75 11.30 9.30
CA LEU A 180 -6.37 10.77 10.50
C LEU A 180 -7.75 10.17 10.22
N CYS A 181 -8.57 10.85 9.43
CA CYS A 181 -9.88 10.36 9.01
C CYS A 181 -9.75 9.09 8.17
N PHE A 182 -8.79 9.07 7.24
CA PHE A 182 -8.49 7.89 6.45
C PHE A 182 -8.11 6.68 7.30
N VAL A 183 -7.21 6.85 8.28
CA VAL A 183 -6.79 5.75 9.18
C VAL A 183 -7.99 5.20 9.97
N ARG A 184 -8.88 6.07 10.46
CA ARG A 184 -10.10 5.63 11.16
C ARG A 184 -11.00 4.80 10.24
N GLU A 185 -11.20 5.26 9.01
CA GLU A 185 -11.98 4.53 8.01
C GLU A 185 -11.35 3.16 7.67
N VAL A 186 -10.01 3.07 7.59
CA VAL A 186 -9.30 1.79 7.42
C VAL A 186 -9.60 0.84 8.57
N ILE A 187 -9.47 1.31 9.82
CA ILE A 187 -9.74 0.48 11.01
C ILE A 187 -11.20 0.02 11.03
N GLU A 188 -12.16 0.89 10.70
CA GLU A 188 -13.59 0.54 10.63
C GLU A 188 -13.90 -0.49 9.54
N ARG A 189 -13.16 -0.47 8.41
CA ARG A 189 -13.35 -1.45 7.32
C ARG A 189 -12.72 -2.81 7.59
N ILE A 190 -11.70 -2.85 8.42
CA ILE A 190 -11.03 -4.11 8.82
C ILE A 190 -11.85 -4.84 9.89
N GLY A 191 -12.55 -4.11 10.75
CA GLY A 191 -13.50 -4.70 11.66
C GLY A 191 -13.24 -4.81 13.03
#